data_eeaa5c6c45e0d0cf0d4ca9443b5f4826
#
_entry.id   eeaa5c6c45e0d0cf0d4ca9443b5f4826
#
_cell.length_a   1.000
_cell.length_b   1.000
_cell.length_c   1.000
_cell.angle_alpha   90.00
_cell.angle_beta   90.00
_cell.angle_gamma   90.00
#
_symmetry.space_group_name_H-M   'P 1'
#
loop_
_entity.id
_entity.type
_entity.pdbx_description
1 polymer ?
#
loop_
_entity_poly.entity_id
_entity_poly.type
_entity_poly.pdbx_seq_one_letter_code
_entity_poly.pdbx_strand_id
1 'polypeptide(L)' 'MNDREEIVSFLYDVIGEGACGVSCCEAEVFEDEKGWKMRLEGFMEPWYIGKTVEEAKAGIREYASMGFGLS' A
#
# COMPACT_ATOMS: atom_id res chain seq x y z
N MET A 1 -9.12 -11.60 10.82
CA MET A 1 -8.26 -10.45 10.46
C MET A 1 -9.09 -9.20 10.36
N ASN A 2 -8.59 -8.09 10.85
CA ASN A 2 -9.30 -6.83 10.65
C ASN A 2 -8.94 -6.23 9.29
N ASP A 3 -9.65 -5.19 8.90
CA ASP A 3 -9.49 -4.59 7.58
C ASP A 3 -8.06 -4.09 7.34
N ARG A 4 -7.47 -3.48 8.35
CA ARG A 4 -6.10 -2.98 8.25
C ARG A 4 -5.11 -4.12 7.99
N GLU A 5 -5.24 -5.21 8.72
CA GLU A 5 -4.36 -6.36 8.55
C GLU A 5 -4.50 -6.99 7.17
N GLU A 6 -5.72 -7.02 6.65
CA GLU A 6 -5.97 -7.54 5.31
C GLU A 6 -5.26 -6.70 4.27
N ILE A 7 -5.36 -5.38 4.39
CA ILE A 7 -4.68 -4.46 3.46
C ILE A 7 -3.17 -4.57 3.59
N VAL A 8 -2.65 -4.63 4.81
CA VAL A 8 -1.22 -4.77 5.05
C VAL A 8 -0.69 -6.07 4.44
N SER A 9 -1.41 -7.17 4.65
CA SER A 9 -1.02 -8.46 4.09
C SER A 9 -0.98 -8.40 2.57
N PHE A 10 -1.98 -7.80 1.96
CA PHE A 10 -2.03 -7.64 0.51
C PHE A 10 -0.85 -6.79 0.01
N LEU A 11 -0.55 -5.71 0.71
CA LEU A 11 0.56 -4.83 0.35
C LEU A 11 1.90 -5.58 0.38
N TYR A 12 2.14 -6.37 1.43
CA TYR A 12 3.37 -7.15 1.52
C TYR A 12 3.44 -8.23 0.44
N ASP A 13 2.32 -8.82 0.08
CA ASP A 13 2.28 -9.79 -1.01
C ASP A 13 2.69 -9.14 -2.32
N VAL A 14 2.17 -7.95 -2.60
CA VAL A 14 2.51 -7.22 -3.81
C VAL A 14 3.98 -6.82 -3.83
N ILE A 15 4.50 -6.36 -2.71
CA ILE A 15 5.93 -6.03 -2.58
C ILE A 15 6.77 -7.28 -2.79
N GLY A 16 6.35 -8.41 -2.21
CA GLY A 16 7.05 -9.68 -2.33
C GLY A 16 7.11 -10.22 -3.75
N GLU A 17 6.21 -9.79 -4.62
CA GLU A 17 6.24 -10.15 -6.04
C GLU A 17 7.36 -9.46 -6.80
N GLY A 18 8.12 -8.61 -6.12
CA GLY A 18 9.27 -7.95 -6.71
C GLY A 18 8.94 -6.73 -7.54
N ALA A 19 7.73 -6.22 -7.39
CA ALA A 19 7.26 -5.09 -8.20
C ALA A 19 8.13 -3.85 -8.07
N CYS A 20 8.78 -3.65 -6.95
CA CYS A 20 9.58 -2.46 -6.72
C CYS A 20 11.03 -2.74 -6.33
N GLY A 21 11.42 -3.99 -6.27
CA GLY A 21 12.78 -4.35 -5.88
C GLY A 21 13.12 -4.02 -4.43
N VAL A 22 12.14 -3.64 -3.64
CA VAL A 22 12.33 -3.33 -2.24
C VAL A 22 12.18 -4.61 -1.44
N SER A 23 13.25 -5.05 -0.84
CA SER A 23 13.26 -6.31 -0.10
C SER A 23 12.81 -6.13 1.35
N CYS A 24 12.73 -4.91 1.84
CA CYS A 24 12.47 -4.68 3.25
C CYS A 24 12.07 -3.23 3.46
N CYS A 25 10.81 -2.95 3.36
CA CYS A 25 10.36 -1.60 3.66
C CYS A 25 9.36 -1.64 4.79
N GLU A 26 9.39 -0.62 5.61
CA GLU A 26 8.37 -0.42 6.60
C GLU A 26 7.16 0.16 5.89
N ALA A 27 6.06 -0.55 5.96
CA ALA A 27 4.82 -0.12 5.38
C ALA A 27 3.84 0.22 6.49
N GLU A 28 3.22 1.38 6.40
CA GLU A 28 2.15 1.77 7.30
C GLU A 28 0.85 1.83 6.51
N VAL A 29 -0.20 1.29 7.10
CA VAL A 29 -1.54 1.40 6.54
C VAL A 29 -2.45 1.91 7.66
N PHE A 30 -3.21 2.93 7.37
CA PHE A 30 -4.13 3.50 8.33
C PHE A 30 -5.35 4.08 7.63
N GLU A 31 -6.41 4.26 8.38
CA GLU A 31 -7.64 4.84 7.87
C GLU A 31 -7.85 6.19 8.52
N ASP A 32 -8.24 7.18 7.71
CA ASP A 32 -8.65 8.49 8.20
C ASP A 32 -10.06 8.82 7.72
N GLU A 33 -10.47 10.07 7.86
CA GLU A 33 -11.80 10.50 7.47
C GLU A 33 -12.11 10.29 5.99
N LYS A 34 -11.08 10.23 5.15
CA LYS A 34 -11.24 10.10 3.71
C LYS A 34 -11.19 8.67 3.23
N GLY A 35 -10.63 7.78 4.04
CA GLY A 35 -10.48 6.37 3.69
C GLY A 35 -9.11 5.84 4.06
N TRP A 36 -8.68 4.82 3.34
CA TRP A 36 -7.42 4.16 3.62
C TRP A 36 -6.25 4.85 2.94
N LYS A 37 -5.14 4.89 3.64
CA LYS A 37 -3.90 5.45 3.14
C LYS A 37 -2.75 4.51 3.45
N MET A 38 -1.71 4.57 2.64
CA MET A 38 -0.49 3.82 2.89
C MET A 38 0.71 4.74 2.80
N ARG A 39 1.75 4.38 3.54
CA ARG A 39 3.02 5.07 3.48
C ARG A 39 4.12 4.03 3.48
N LEU A 40 4.98 4.10 2.48
CA LEU A 40 6.14 3.23 2.38
C LEU A 40 7.40 4.03 2.71
N GLU A 41 8.48 3.32 3.00
CA GLU A 41 9.75 3.96 3.21
C GLU A 41 10.14 4.77 1.97
N GLY A 42 10.51 6.01 2.19
CA GLY A 42 10.84 6.93 1.10
C GLY A 42 9.69 7.84 0.68
N PHE A 43 8.49 7.56 1.12
CA PHE A 43 7.36 8.46 0.84
C PHE A 43 7.42 9.66 1.77
N MET A 44 7.27 10.84 1.21
CA MET A 44 7.20 12.05 2.00
C MET A 44 5.83 12.21 2.67
N GLU A 45 4.80 11.72 2.02
CA GLU A 45 3.43 11.81 2.51
C GLU A 45 2.70 10.49 2.27
N PRO A 46 1.72 10.16 3.11
CA PRO A 46 0.90 8.97 2.86
C PRO A 46 0.09 9.13 1.57
N TRP A 47 -0.11 8.03 0.87
CA TRP A 47 -0.89 8.01 -0.36
C TRP A 47 -2.25 7.41 -0.11
N TYR A 48 -3.27 8.08 -0.62
CA TYR A 48 -4.63 7.59 -0.57
C TYR A 48 -4.79 6.38 -1.49
N ILE A 49 -5.34 5.29 -0.97
CA ILE A 49 -5.49 4.05 -1.73
C ILE A 49 -6.93 3.64 -1.96
N GLY A 50 -7.85 4.10 -1.13
CA GLY A 50 -9.27 3.81 -1.36
C GLY A 50 -10.10 3.98 -0.11
N LYS A 51 -11.41 4.00 -0.29
CA LYS A 51 -12.37 4.16 0.79
C LYS A 51 -12.71 2.84 1.48
N THR A 52 -12.69 1.76 0.73
CA THR A 52 -12.99 0.43 1.24
C THR A 52 -11.78 -0.46 1.11
N VAL A 53 -11.83 -1.63 1.73
CA VAL A 53 -10.73 -2.60 1.62
C VAL A 53 -10.50 -2.99 0.16
N GLU A 54 -11.55 -3.21 -0.59
CA GLU A 54 -11.42 -3.58 -1.99
C GLU A 54 -10.81 -2.46 -2.83
N GLU A 55 -11.24 -1.22 -2.60
CA GLU A 55 -10.65 -0.07 -3.28
C GLU A 55 -9.19 0.12 -2.89
N ALA A 56 -8.87 -0.09 -1.61
CA ALA A 56 -7.50 0.02 -1.14
C ALA A 56 -6.60 -0.99 -1.83
N LYS A 57 -7.07 -2.22 -1.98
CA LYS A 57 -6.31 -3.24 -2.69
C LYS A 57 -6.09 -2.88 -4.15
N ALA A 58 -7.13 -2.36 -4.81
CA ALA A 58 -7.01 -1.90 -6.19
C ALA A 58 -6.03 -0.74 -6.31
N GLY A 59 -6.06 0.19 -5.36
CA GLY A 59 -5.12 1.30 -5.32
C GLY A 59 -3.68 0.83 -5.16
N ILE A 60 -3.45 -0.15 -4.29
CA ILE A 60 -2.13 -0.73 -4.10
C ILE A 60 -1.62 -1.35 -5.40
N ARG A 61 -2.45 -2.09 -6.11
CA ARG A 61 -2.07 -2.67 -7.40
C ARG A 61 -1.73 -1.62 -8.41
N GLU A 62 -2.50 -0.55 -8.46
CA GLU A 62 -2.25 0.54 -9.39
C GLU A 62 -0.90 1.19 -9.11
N TYR A 63 -0.61 1.49 -7.84
CA TYR A 63 0.68 2.06 -7.48
C TYR A 63 1.83 1.07 -7.72
N ALA A 64 1.60 -0.21 -7.48
CA ALA A 64 2.61 -1.23 -7.75
C ALA A 64 2.97 -1.29 -9.22
N SER A 65 2.00 -1.14 -10.11
CA SER A 65 2.25 -1.13 -11.55
C SER A 65 3.11 0.04 -11.98
N MET A 66 3.16 1.09 -11.17
CA MET A 66 4.02 2.26 -11.39
C MET A 66 5.32 2.16 -10.59
N GLY A 67 5.59 1.01 -9.97
CA GLY A 67 6.77 0.82 -9.14
C GLY A 67 6.76 1.64 -7.87
N PHE A 68 5.59 2.02 -7.37
CA PHE A 68 5.41 2.90 -6.20
C PHE A 68 6.17 4.22 -6.34
N GLY A 69 6.44 4.64 -7.57
CA GLY A 69 7.19 5.86 -7.80
C GLY A 69 8.67 5.78 -7.47
N LEU A 70 9.19 4.57 -7.22
CA LEU A 70 10.56 4.37 -6.79
C LEU A 70 11.51 3.90 -7.90
N SER A 71 11.02 3.81 -9.09
CA SER A 71 11.82 3.35 -10.23
C SER A 71 12.82 4.39 -10.71
#